data_877c3c415e046396615ce023a9c3f42f
#
_entry.id   877c3c415e046396615ce023a9c3f42f
#
_cell.length_a   1.000
_cell.length_b   1.000
_cell.length_c   1.000
_cell.angle_alpha   90.00
_cell.angle_beta   90.00
_cell.angle_gamma   90.00
#
_symmetry.space_group_name_H-M   'P 1'
#
loop_
_entity.id
_entity.type
_entity.pdbx_description
1 polymer ?
#
loop_
_entity_poly.entity_id
_entity_poly.type
_entity_poly.pdbx_seq_one_letter_code
_entity_poly.pdbx_strand_id
1 'polypeptide(L)'
;MKTVSLFTLIIVLLACQPKTTSETEKFTVKKGTNIAHWLSQSRSRGTERAVFFTKADVESIAAMGFDHIRLPIDEEQMWNENGERNDEAFQLMTDCIDWCIENNLRVIIDLHILRSHHFNAEVKPLWTDPAEQEKFYNLWKDLSKALINYPNSKVAYELMNEAVADDPELWNNLVANAVQVIRKTEPERTIVIGSNKWQQVQTFDVLKIPAGDKNILLSFHFYEPFLLSHWNAGWTQLKGYTGPVHYPDTILYQAEFDSLPPEMKPLVENWVGKSFNKAWILEQWQKPIQKSKELGLPLYCGEFGIITGPPQEDMLRWYQDMIDLFEENGIGYANWNYKSGSFGLIDGKGEKRTALIDIVSGN
;
A
#
# COMPACT_ATOMS: atom_id res chain seq x y z
N MET A 1 -88.37 3.58 18.95
CA MET A 1 -87.10 4.29 18.89
C MET A 1 -86.05 3.24 18.46
N LYS A 2 -85.54 3.26 17.22
CA LYS A 2 -84.52 2.34 16.71
C LYS A 2 -83.23 3.13 16.61
N THR A 3 -82.23 2.72 17.43
CA THR A 3 -80.93 3.29 17.44
C THR A 3 -80.08 2.71 16.28
N VAL A 4 -79.61 3.54 15.37
CA VAL A 4 -78.71 3.16 14.30
C VAL A 4 -77.27 3.44 14.77
N SER A 5 -76.44 2.38 14.91
CA SER A 5 -75.02 2.48 15.21
C SER A 5 -74.23 2.67 13.90
N LEU A 6 -73.53 3.77 13.81
CA LEU A 6 -72.68 4.11 12.69
C LEU A 6 -71.28 3.53 12.95
N PHE A 7 -70.85 2.53 12.17
CA PHE A 7 -69.48 2.01 12.23
C PHE A 7 -68.57 2.84 11.30
N THR A 8 -67.64 3.58 11.87
CA THR A 8 -66.64 4.32 11.12
C THR A 8 -65.45 3.38 10.75
N LEU A 9 -65.30 3.09 9.48
CA LEU A 9 -64.17 2.31 8.96
C LEU A 9 -62.94 3.20 8.81
N ILE A 10 -61.95 2.99 9.64
CA ILE A 10 -60.62 3.68 9.53
C ILE A 10 -59.77 2.89 8.53
N ILE A 11 -59.59 3.45 7.31
CA ILE A 11 -58.63 2.95 6.35
C ILE A 11 -57.27 3.48 6.72
N VAL A 12 -56.39 2.60 7.22
CA VAL A 12 -54.95 2.88 7.42
C VAL A 12 -54.24 2.76 6.08
N LEU A 13 -53.93 3.88 5.44
CA LEU A 13 -53.04 3.95 4.28
C LEU A 13 -51.60 3.70 4.79
N LEU A 14 -51.10 2.48 4.56
CA LEU A 14 -49.66 2.21 4.66
C LEU A 14 -48.95 2.95 3.52
N ALA A 15 -48.40 4.11 3.82
CA ALA A 15 -47.50 4.79 2.92
C ALA A 15 -46.22 3.93 2.79
N CYS A 16 -46.02 3.28 1.66
CA CYS A 16 -44.73 2.76 1.26
C CYS A 16 -43.75 3.95 1.17
N GLN A 17 -42.89 4.13 2.16
CA GLN A 17 -41.76 5.04 2.01
C GLN A 17 -40.83 4.45 0.94
N PRO A 18 -40.39 5.25 -0.04
CA PRO A 18 -39.38 4.79 -0.97
C PRO A 18 -38.10 4.45 -0.13
N LYS A 19 -37.58 3.23 -0.35
CA LYS A 19 -36.24 2.89 0.15
C LYS A 19 -35.29 3.97 -0.36
N THR A 20 -34.79 4.82 0.52
CA THR A 20 -33.61 5.61 0.23
C THR A 20 -32.55 4.63 -0.24
N THR A 21 -32.12 4.76 -1.49
CA THR A 21 -30.90 4.11 -1.99
C THR A 21 -29.80 4.55 -1.05
N SER A 22 -29.34 3.65 -0.17
CA SER A 22 -28.14 3.89 0.62
C SER A 22 -27.04 4.18 -0.41
N GLU A 23 -26.43 5.37 -0.33
CA GLU A 23 -25.16 5.59 -1.02
C GLU A 23 -24.27 4.41 -0.65
N THR A 24 -23.82 3.67 -1.67
CA THR A 24 -22.90 2.55 -1.44
C THR A 24 -21.67 3.13 -0.78
N GLU A 25 -21.36 2.65 0.43
CA GLU A 25 -20.20 3.09 1.20
C GLU A 25 -18.93 2.98 0.33
N LYS A 26 -18.22 4.10 0.15
CA LYS A 26 -17.00 4.13 -0.67
C LYS A 26 -15.83 3.50 0.07
N PHE A 27 -14.90 2.92 -0.68
CA PHE A 27 -13.62 2.49 -0.12
C PHE A 27 -12.81 3.71 0.33
N THR A 28 -12.45 3.76 1.60
CA THR A 28 -11.63 4.82 2.19
C THR A 28 -10.64 4.22 3.17
N VAL A 29 -9.42 4.71 3.19
CA VAL A 29 -8.36 4.25 4.09
C VAL A 29 -7.67 5.44 4.73
N LYS A 30 -7.20 5.25 5.97
CA LYS A 30 -6.44 6.26 6.71
C LYS A 30 -5.12 5.68 7.21
N LYS A 31 -5.16 4.69 8.09
CA LYS A 31 -4.01 4.14 8.81
C LYS A 31 -3.93 2.65 8.56
N GLY A 32 -2.87 2.17 7.92
CA GLY A 32 -2.70 0.77 7.58
C GLY A 32 -1.30 0.24 7.78
N THR A 33 -1.15 -1.04 7.52
CA THR A 33 0.15 -1.72 7.51
C THR A 33 0.22 -2.74 6.39
N ASN A 34 1.42 -2.97 5.87
CA ASN A 34 1.70 -3.96 4.84
C ASN A 34 1.92 -5.35 5.45
N ILE A 35 1.38 -6.39 4.80
CA ILE A 35 1.63 -7.78 5.19
C ILE A 35 2.69 -8.36 4.27
N ALA A 36 3.94 -7.95 4.49
CA ALA A 36 5.08 -8.41 3.70
C ALA A 36 5.55 -9.82 4.08
N HIS A 37 6.33 -10.44 3.20
CA HIS A 37 7.01 -11.73 3.40
C HIS A 37 6.10 -12.93 3.67
N TRP A 38 4.88 -12.89 3.19
CA TRP A 38 3.90 -13.97 3.30
C TRP A 38 3.47 -14.52 1.94
N LEU A 39 2.53 -13.85 1.26
CA LEU A 39 2.11 -14.16 -0.10
C LEU A 39 2.94 -13.40 -1.16
N SER A 40 3.89 -12.61 -0.70
CA SER A 40 4.88 -11.90 -1.49
C SER A 40 6.26 -11.98 -0.83
N GLN A 41 7.32 -11.89 -1.63
CA GLN A 41 8.71 -11.87 -1.20
C GLN A 41 9.10 -13.00 -0.22
N SER A 42 8.48 -14.17 -0.37
CA SER A 42 8.64 -15.34 0.48
C SER A 42 8.84 -16.61 -0.32
N ARG A 43 9.66 -17.53 0.20
CA ARG A 43 9.82 -18.88 -0.36
C ARG A 43 9.03 -19.93 0.41
N SER A 44 8.41 -19.56 1.52
CA SER A 44 7.63 -20.47 2.36
C SER A 44 6.39 -20.97 1.62
N ARG A 45 6.07 -22.26 1.80
CA ARG A 45 4.91 -22.95 1.23
C ARG A 45 4.31 -23.89 2.27
N GLY A 46 3.08 -24.36 2.03
CA GLY A 46 2.39 -25.30 2.90
C GLY A 46 2.24 -24.78 4.33
N THR A 47 2.47 -25.64 5.32
CA THR A 47 2.25 -25.33 6.75
C THR A 47 3.03 -24.09 7.21
N GLU A 48 4.27 -23.91 6.77
CA GLU A 48 5.07 -22.72 7.15
C GLU A 48 4.42 -21.43 6.68
N ARG A 49 3.93 -21.39 5.44
CA ARG A 49 3.20 -20.25 4.90
C ARG A 49 1.86 -20.03 5.63
N ALA A 50 1.13 -21.10 5.90
CA ALA A 50 -0.19 -21.03 6.54
C ALA A 50 -0.15 -20.49 7.98
N VAL A 51 0.94 -20.73 8.73
CA VAL A 51 1.07 -20.23 10.11
C VAL A 51 1.79 -18.89 10.22
N PHE A 52 2.34 -18.37 9.12
CA PHE A 52 3.08 -17.12 9.16
C PHE A 52 2.18 -15.92 9.47
N PHE A 53 1.02 -15.83 8.84
CA PHE A 53 0.03 -14.79 9.09
C PHE A 53 -1.34 -15.42 9.32
N THR A 54 -2.00 -15.04 10.43
CA THR A 54 -3.18 -15.74 10.96
C THR A 54 -4.27 -14.75 11.36
N LYS A 55 -5.46 -15.26 11.68
CA LYS A 55 -6.56 -14.46 12.23
C LYS A 55 -6.13 -13.64 13.47
N ALA A 56 -5.31 -14.22 14.35
CA ALA A 56 -4.81 -13.52 15.53
C ALA A 56 -3.94 -12.30 15.19
N ASP A 57 -3.20 -12.36 14.08
CA ASP A 57 -2.45 -11.20 13.57
C ASP A 57 -3.41 -10.09 13.11
N VAL A 58 -4.49 -10.43 12.40
CA VAL A 58 -5.52 -9.47 11.97
C VAL A 58 -6.22 -8.83 13.18
N GLU A 59 -6.59 -9.63 14.18
CA GLU A 59 -7.17 -9.13 15.44
C GLU A 59 -6.19 -8.17 16.16
N SER A 60 -4.89 -8.50 16.15
CA SER A 60 -3.85 -7.64 16.73
C SER A 60 -3.71 -6.31 15.96
N ILE A 61 -3.76 -6.33 14.62
CA ILE A 61 -3.71 -5.13 13.78
C ILE A 61 -4.93 -4.23 14.05
N ALA A 62 -6.12 -4.81 14.12
CA ALA A 62 -7.34 -4.07 14.45
C ALA A 62 -7.26 -3.46 15.88
N ALA A 63 -6.76 -4.22 16.86
CA ALA A 63 -6.57 -3.75 18.24
C ALA A 63 -5.50 -2.65 18.35
N MET A 64 -4.55 -2.57 17.44
CA MET A 64 -3.60 -1.45 17.35
C MET A 64 -4.21 -0.16 16.78
N GLY A 65 -5.45 -0.20 16.26
CA GLY A 65 -6.14 0.98 15.73
C GLY A 65 -5.96 1.22 14.23
N PHE A 66 -5.42 0.27 13.48
CA PHE A 66 -5.38 0.33 12.03
C PHE A 66 -6.79 0.12 11.43
N ASP A 67 -7.05 0.69 10.26
CA ASP A 67 -8.33 0.58 9.54
C ASP A 67 -8.24 -0.27 8.26
N HIS A 68 -7.02 -0.62 7.83
CA HIS A 68 -6.80 -1.47 6.66
C HIS A 68 -5.44 -2.17 6.69
N ILE A 69 -5.33 -3.18 5.84
CA ILE A 69 -4.06 -3.76 5.44
C ILE A 69 -3.84 -3.56 3.94
N ARG A 70 -2.58 -3.44 3.53
CA ARG A 70 -2.14 -3.67 2.15
C ARG A 70 -1.54 -5.07 2.11
N LEU A 71 -2.08 -5.93 1.23
CA LEU A 71 -1.70 -7.33 1.10
C LEU A 71 -0.96 -7.55 -0.21
N PRO A 72 0.39 -7.49 -0.20
CA PRO A 72 1.22 -7.88 -1.34
C PRO A 72 1.07 -9.36 -1.69
N ILE A 73 0.88 -9.64 -2.97
CA ILE A 73 0.85 -11.00 -3.52
C ILE A 73 1.76 -11.08 -4.75
N ASP A 74 2.53 -12.15 -4.86
CA ASP A 74 3.39 -12.40 -6.04
C ASP A 74 2.73 -13.35 -7.02
N GLU A 75 2.92 -13.11 -8.31
CA GLU A 75 2.44 -14.02 -9.35
C GLU A 75 2.88 -15.47 -9.10
N GLU A 76 4.14 -15.70 -8.73
CA GLU A 76 4.67 -17.05 -8.47
C GLU A 76 4.08 -17.75 -7.23
N GLN A 77 3.50 -16.96 -6.29
CA GLN A 77 2.82 -17.48 -5.12
C GLN A 77 1.39 -17.92 -5.47
N MET A 78 0.73 -17.13 -6.30
CA MET A 78 -0.70 -17.26 -6.57
C MET A 78 -1.00 -18.16 -7.76
N TRP A 79 -0.09 -18.24 -8.75
CA TRP A 79 -0.28 -19.05 -9.95
C TRP A 79 0.99 -19.83 -10.31
N ASN A 80 0.79 -21.01 -10.88
CA ASN A 80 1.90 -21.75 -11.49
C ASN A 80 2.33 -21.13 -12.84
N GLU A 81 3.35 -21.71 -13.49
CA GLU A 81 3.87 -21.23 -14.77
C GLU A 81 2.86 -21.33 -15.93
N ASN A 82 1.86 -22.20 -15.81
CA ASN A 82 0.77 -22.34 -16.77
C ASN A 82 -0.40 -21.36 -16.54
N GLY A 83 -0.31 -20.53 -15.49
CA GLY A 83 -1.38 -19.60 -15.09
C GLY A 83 -2.54 -20.25 -14.33
N GLU A 84 -2.37 -21.48 -13.84
CA GLU A 84 -3.35 -22.13 -12.99
C GLU A 84 -3.17 -21.67 -11.54
N ARG A 85 -4.29 -21.46 -10.84
CA ARG A 85 -4.27 -21.00 -9.44
C ARG A 85 -3.60 -22.00 -8.51
N ASN A 86 -2.84 -21.49 -7.56
CA ASN A 86 -2.44 -22.21 -6.37
C ASN A 86 -3.60 -22.09 -5.35
N ASP A 87 -4.39 -23.13 -5.23
CA ASP A 87 -5.60 -23.12 -4.40
C ASP A 87 -5.30 -22.78 -2.93
N GLU A 88 -4.18 -23.27 -2.38
CA GLU A 88 -3.76 -22.93 -1.02
C GLU A 88 -3.51 -21.42 -0.87
N ALA A 89 -2.78 -20.80 -1.80
CA ALA A 89 -2.47 -19.38 -1.73
C ALA A 89 -3.73 -18.51 -1.90
N PHE A 90 -4.63 -18.90 -2.82
CA PHE A 90 -5.92 -18.22 -2.97
C PHE A 90 -6.79 -18.36 -1.73
N GLN A 91 -6.81 -19.54 -1.08
CA GLN A 91 -7.54 -19.75 0.17
C GLN A 91 -6.97 -18.85 1.28
N LEU A 92 -5.65 -18.80 1.46
CA LEU A 92 -5.02 -17.93 2.46
C LEU A 92 -5.32 -16.45 2.21
N MET A 93 -5.33 -15.99 0.95
CA MET A 93 -5.71 -14.63 0.58
C MET A 93 -7.17 -14.34 0.95
N THR A 94 -8.10 -15.24 0.61
CA THR A 94 -9.53 -15.07 0.91
C THR A 94 -9.81 -15.15 2.40
N ASP A 95 -9.20 -16.09 3.12
CA ASP A 95 -9.28 -16.17 4.58
C ASP A 95 -8.82 -14.86 5.24
N CYS A 96 -7.71 -14.28 4.76
CA CYS A 96 -7.21 -13.01 5.26
C CYS A 96 -8.22 -11.87 5.03
N ILE A 97 -8.84 -11.80 3.84
CA ILE A 97 -9.88 -10.82 3.54
C ILE A 97 -11.09 -10.98 4.49
N ASP A 98 -11.54 -12.22 4.68
CA ASP A 98 -12.67 -12.53 5.57
C ASP A 98 -12.36 -12.11 7.01
N TRP A 99 -11.18 -12.46 7.55
CA TRP A 99 -10.75 -12.04 8.89
C TRP A 99 -10.68 -10.51 9.01
N CYS A 100 -10.21 -9.82 7.97
CA CYS A 100 -10.17 -8.37 7.96
C CYS A 100 -11.58 -7.77 8.02
N ILE A 101 -12.52 -8.28 7.23
CA ILE A 101 -13.91 -7.82 7.21
C ILE A 101 -14.59 -8.06 8.58
N GLU A 102 -14.38 -9.23 9.17
CA GLU A 102 -14.89 -9.58 10.51
C GLU A 102 -14.37 -8.60 11.59
N ASN A 103 -13.15 -8.09 11.44
CA ASN A 103 -12.52 -7.13 12.33
C ASN A 103 -12.68 -5.67 11.88
N ASN A 104 -13.61 -5.40 10.94
CA ASN A 104 -13.89 -4.09 10.37
C ASN A 104 -12.70 -3.41 9.67
N LEU A 105 -11.70 -4.17 9.26
CA LEU A 105 -10.60 -3.70 8.42
C LEU A 105 -10.99 -3.74 6.94
N ARG A 106 -10.29 -2.95 6.15
CA ARG A 106 -10.31 -2.98 4.67
C ARG A 106 -9.04 -3.65 4.16
N VAL A 107 -9.07 -4.10 2.90
CA VAL A 107 -7.91 -4.76 2.29
C VAL A 107 -7.63 -4.14 0.92
N ILE A 108 -6.37 -3.79 0.68
CA ILE A 108 -5.85 -3.48 -0.65
C ILE A 108 -5.07 -4.71 -1.11
N ILE A 109 -5.54 -5.38 -2.16
CA ILE A 109 -4.80 -6.48 -2.81
C ILE A 109 -3.82 -5.86 -3.79
N ASP A 110 -2.55 -6.04 -3.53
CA ASP A 110 -1.46 -5.50 -4.32
C ASP A 110 -0.74 -6.61 -5.11
N LEU A 111 -0.80 -6.55 -6.44
CA LEU A 111 -0.02 -7.43 -7.29
C LEU A 111 1.45 -6.98 -7.29
N HIS A 112 2.26 -7.59 -6.41
CA HIS A 112 3.53 -7.03 -5.98
C HIS A 112 4.70 -7.36 -6.91
N ILE A 113 4.90 -8.65 -7.18
CA ILE A 113 5.96 -9.12 -8.10
C ILE A 113 5.34 -10.00 -9.19
N LEU A 114 5.70 -9.68 -10.42
CA LEU A 114 5.39 -10.48 -11.59
C LEU A 114 6.65 -11.22 -12.07
N ARG A 115 6.48 -12.37 -12.72
CA ARG A 115 7.60 -13.04 -13.41
C ARG A 115 8.19 -12.17 -14.51
N SER A 116 7.37 -11.32 -15.13
CA SER A 116 7.77 -10.37 -16.17
C SER A 116 8.20 -9.00 -15.66
N HIS A 117 8.01 -8.71 -14.35
CA HIS A 117 8.41 -7.46 -13.71
C HIS A 117 8.73 -7.66 -12.23
N HIS A 118 10.01 -7.63 -11.91
CA HIS A 118 10.49 -7.39 -10.55
C HIS A 118 11.13 -6.00 -10.54
N PHE A 119 10.72 -5.14 -9.59
CA PHE A 119 11.12 -3.72 -9.58
C PHE A 119 12.65 -3.49 -9.54
N ASN A 120 13.43 -4.43 -8.98
CA ASN A 120 14.90 -4.39 -8.96
C ASN A 120 15.58 -5.22 -10.06
N ALA A 121 14.84 -5.92 -10.94
CA ALA A 121 15.46 -6.66 -12.03
C ALA A 121 15.98 -5.71 -13.12
N GLU A 122 17.05 -6.12 -13.80
CA GLU A 122 17.55 -5.41 -14.99
C GLU A 122 16.62 -5.59 -16.19
N VAL A 123 16.17 -6.83 -16.41
CA VAL A 123 15.30 -7.19 -17.55
C VAL A 123 13.85 -7.30 -17.05
N LYS A 124 12.96 -6.55 -17.70
CA LYS A 124 11.54 -6.48 -17.38
C LYS A 124 10.72 -6.65 -18.67
N PRO A 125 10.47 -7.88 -19.12
CA PRO A 125 9.80 -8.13 -20.41
C PRO A 125 8.35 -7.60 -20.47
N LEU A 126 7.73 -7.33 -19.33
CA LEU A 126 6.42 -6.68 -19.27
C LEU A 126 6.31 -5.42 -20.14
N TRP A 127 7.41 -4.66 -20.26
CA TRP A 127 7.40 -3.39 -20.99
C TRP A 127 7.52 -3.57 -22.51
N THR A 128 8.06 -4.68 -22.99
CA THR A 128 8.42 -4.88 -24.39
C THR A 128 7.75 -6.07 -25.06
N ASP A 129 7.19 -7.01 -24.28
CA ASP A 129 6.52 -8.20 -24.79
C ASP A 129 4.99 -8.10 -24.62
N PRO A 130 4.22 -7.99 -25.72
CA PRO A 130 2.77 -7.98 -25.67
C PRO A 130 2.16 -9.24 -25.01
N ALA A 131 2.84 -10.39 -25.07
CA ALA A 131 2.36 -11.62 -24.44
C ALA A 131 2.41 -11.49 -22.90
N GLU A 132 3.44 -10.86 -22.36
CA GLU A 132 3.54 -10.60 -20.91
C GLU A 132 2.51 -9.55 -20.44
N GLN A 133 2.21 -8.56 -21.28
CA GLN A 133 1.11 -7.62 -20.99
C GLN A 133 -0.26 -8.32 -20.97
N GLU A 134 -0.52 -9.21 -21.92
CA GLU A 134 -1.78 -9.98 -21.93
C GLU A 134 -1.87 -10.92 -20.72
N LYS A 135 -0.74 -11.53 -20.29
CA LYS A 135 -0.72 -12.29 -19.02
C LYS A 135 -1.08 -11.40 -17.84
N PHE A 136 -0.51 -10.21 -17.72
CA PHE A 136 -0.85 -9.25 -16.67
C PHE A 136 -2.36 -8.94 -16.63
N TYR A 137 -2.98 -8.69 -17.80
CA TYR A 137 -4.43 -8.47 -17.87
C TYR A 137 -5.23 -9.71 -17.47
N ASN A 138 -4.75 -10.91 -17.80
CA ASN A 138 -5.39 -12.16 -17.42
C ASN A 138 -5.29 -12.44 -15.91
N LEU A 139 -4.19 -12.08 -15.24
CA LEU A 139 -4.08 -12.13 -13.78
C LEU A 139 -5.15 -11.26 -13.13
N TRP A 140 -5.36 -10.03 -13.63
CA TRP A 140 -6.42 -9.15 -13.12
C TRP A 140 -7.83 -9.66 -13.42
N LYS A 141 -8.08 -10.25 -14.58
CA LYS A 141 -9.37 -10.94 -14.88
C LYS A 141 -9.63 -12.06 -13.87
N ASP A 142 -8.61 -12.81 -13.52
CA ASP A 142 -8.72 -13.95 -12.62
C ASP A 142 -8.90 -13.52 -11.16
N LEU A 143 -8.13 -12.51 -10.69
CA LEU A 143 -8.32 -11.91 -9.36
C LEU A 143 -9.70 -11.28 -9.24
N SER A 144 -10.13 -10.48 -10.20
CA SER A 144 -11.47 -9.88 -10.23
C SER A 144 -12.56 -10.96 -10.11
N LYS A 145 -12.46 -12.04 -10.87
CA LYS A 145 -13.40 -13.17 -10.78
C LYS A 145 -13.41 -13.83 -9.39
N ALA A 146 -12.26 -13.91 -8.72
CA ALA A 146 -12.16 -14.47 -7.37
C ALA A 146 -12.77 -13.55 -6.32
N LEU A 147 -12.66 -12.24 -6.50
CA LEU A 147 -12.92 -11.23 -5.47
C LEU A 147 -14.19 -10.41 -5.70
N ILE A 148 -14.89 -10.59 -6.84
CA ILE A 148 -16.04 -9.77 -7.25
C ILE A 148 -17.18 -9.73 -6.22
N ASN A 149 -17.33 -10.77 -5.41
CA ASN A 149 -18.40 -10.86 -4.40
C ASN A 149 -18.07 -10.08 -3.11
N TYR A 150 -16.84 -9.64 -2.91
CA TYR A 150 -16.49 -8.80 -1.77
C TYR A 150 -17.02 -7.37 -1.95
N PRO A 151 -17.51 -6.74 -0.86
CA PRO A 151 -18.03 -5.37 -0.95
C PRO A 151 -16.98 -4.38 -1.48
N ASN A 152 -17.38 -3.47 -2.36
CA ASN A 152 -16.50 -2.42 -2.89
C ASN A 152 -15.95 -1.49 -1.80
N SER A 153 -16.65 -1.36 -0.66
CA SER A 153 -16.17 -0.59 0.49
C SER A 153 -15.12 -1.30 1.34
N LYS A 154 -14.87 -2.60 1.09
CA LYS A 154 -13.98 -3.43 1.90
C LYS A 154 -12.72 -3.89 1.17
N VAL A 155 -12.77 -4.05 -0.14
CA VAL A 155 -11.64 -4.56 -0.94
C VAL A 155 -11.35 -3.60 -2.09
N ALA A 156 -10.07 -3.25 -2.27
CA ALA A 156 -9.56 -2.50 -3.41
C ALA A 156 -8.41 -3.28 -4.08
N TYR A 157 -8.09 -2.92 -5.32
CA TYR A 157 -7.05 -3.55 -6.13
C TYR A 157 -5.94 -2.57 -6.45
N GLU A 158 -4.71 -2.88 -6.10
CA GLU A 158 -3.54 -2.14 -6.54
C GLU A 158 -2.92 -2.86 -7.75
N LEU A 159 -2.91 -2.16 -8.90
CA LEU A 159 -2.60 -2.79 -10.18
C LEU A 159 -1.23 -3.44 -10.21
N MET A 160 -0.24 -2.79 -9.69
CA MET A 160 1.12 -3.31 -9.58
C MET A 160 1.94 -2.46 -8.61
N ASN A 161 2.71 -3.13 -7.76
CA ASN A 161 3.74 -2.51 -6.95
C ASN A 161 4.88 -1.96 -7.81
N GLU A 162 5.30 -0.74 -7.52
CA GLU A 162 6.58 -0.18 -7.96
C GLU A 162 6.93 -0.41 -9.45
N ALA A 163 6.05 0.04 -10.33
CA ALA A 163 6.32 0.03 -11.76
C ALA A 163 7.65 0.74 -12.10
N VAL A 164 8.51 0.11 -12.91
CA VAL A 164 9.79 0.67 -13.37
C VAL A 164 9.89 0.54 -14.87
N ALA A 165 9.22 1.44 -15.58
CA ALA A 165 9.29 1.60 -17.03
C ALA A 165 10.26 2.73 -17.41
N ASP A 166 11.03 2.56 -18.49
CA ASP A 166 11.93 3.63 -18.95
C ASP A 166 11.17 4.79 -19.57
N ASP A 167 10.15 4.48 -20.38
CA ASP A 167 9.18 5.45 -20.88
C ASP A 167 7.92 5.41 -20.01
N PRO A 168 7.50 6.52 -19.40
CA PRO A 168 6.29 6.57 -18.58
C PRO A 168 5.00 6.21 -19.36
N GLU A 169 4.99 6.36 -20.68
CA GLU A 169 3.84 5.98 -21.49
C GLU A 169 3.60 4.45 -21.51
N LEU A 170 4.64 3.65 -21.33
CA LEU A 170 4.47 2.20 -21.20
C LEU A 170 3.63 1.84 -19.97
N TRP A 171 3.92 2.47 -18.84
CA TRP A 171 3.12 2.32 -17.63
C TRP A 171 1.71 2.90 -17.78
N ASN A 172 1.58 4.11 -18.32
CA ASN A 172 0.29 4.76 -18.55
C ASN A 172 -0.63 3.90 -19.43
N ASN A 173 -0.10 3.31 -20.49
CA ASN A 173 -0.86 2.43 -21.40
C ASN A 173 -1.25 1.12 -20.72
N LEU A 174 -0.35 0.52 -19.94
CA LEU A 174 -0.65 -0.71 -19.18
C LEU A 174 -1.77 -0.46 -18.15
N VAL A 175 -1.71 0.66 -17.42
CA VAL A 175 -2.76 1.10 -16.49
C VAL A 175 -4.10 1.27 -17.20
N ALA A 176 -4.13 2.01 -18.31
CA ALA A 176 -5.38 2.28 -19.02
C ALA A 176 -6.07 0.97 -19.46
N ASN A 177 -5.31 0.02 -19.98
CA ASN A 177 -5.83 -1.27 -20.42
C ASN A 177 -6.26 -2.15 -19.23
N ALA A 178 -5.48 -2.21 -18.15
CA ALA A 178 -5.85 -2.98 -16.95
C ALA A 178 -7.12 -2.45 -16.30
N VAL A 179 -7.25 -1.13 -16.17
CA VAL A 179 -8.47 -0.51 -15.67
C VAL A 179 -9.67 -0.90 -16.54
N GLN A 180 -9.56 -0.82 -17.87
CA GLN A 180 -10.64 -1.25 -18.78
C GLN A 180 -11.04 -2.71 -18.59
N VAL A 181 -10.06 -3.59 -18.33
CA VAL A 181 -10.32 -5.01 -18.07
C VAL A 181 -11.16 -5.19 -16.81
N ILE A 182 -10.77 -4.56 -15.70
CA ILE A 182 -11.49 -4.64 -14.43
C ILE A 182 -12.89 -3.98 -14.53
N ARG A 183 -12.98 -2.81 -15.17
CA ARG A 183 -14.25 -2.05 -15.29
C ARG A 183 -15.35 -2.78 -16.06
N LYS A 184 -15.02 -3.78 -16.89
CA LYS A 184 -16.02 -4.62 -17.60
C LYS A 184 -16.91 -5.40 -16.62
N THR A 185 -16.38 -5.79 -15.48
CA THR A 185 -17.07 -6.61 -14.47
C THR A 185 -17.29 -5.87 -13.15
N GLU A 186 -16.41 -4.94 -12.80
CA GLU A 186 -16.41 -4.22 -11.52
C GLU A 186 -16.30 -2.70 -11.74
N PRO A 187 -17.39 -2.04 -12.19
CA PRO A 187 -17.35 -0.60 -12.50
C PRO A 187 -17.07 0.28 -11.27
N GLU A 188 -17.43 -0.19 -10.07
CA GLU A 188 -17.33 0.59 -8.82
C GLU A 188 -16.13 0.18 -7.92
N ARG A 189 -15.36 -0.84 -8.29
CA ARG A 189 -14.21 -1.29 -7.51
C ARG A 189 -13.15 -0.20 -7.44
N THR A 190 -12.68 0.15 -6.24
CA THR A 190 -11.56 1.07 -6.10
C THR A 190 -10.28 0.42 -6.64
N ILE A 191 -9.60 1.14 -7.54
CA ILE A 191 -8.31 0.73 -8.11
C ILE A 191 -7.24 1.70 -7.60
N VAL A 192 -6.20 1.16 -6.98
CA VAL A 192 -5.02 1.91 -6.53
C VAL A 192 -4.01 1.96 -7.66
N ILE A 193 -3.55 3.15 -8.00
CA ILE A 193 -2.60 3.38 -9.11
C ILE A 193 -1.44 4.22 -8.60
N GLY A 194 -0.27 3.63 -8.60
CA GLY A 194 0.98 4.30 -8.29
C GLY A 194 1.60 4.98 -9.50
N SER A 195 2.51 5.94 -9.25
CA SER A 195 3.32 6.54 -10.30
C SER A 195 4.45 5.58 -10.75
N ASN A 196 5.15 5.91 -11.84
CA ASN A 196 6.28 5.13 -12.34
C ASN A 196 7.53 5.25 -11.44
N LYS A 197 8.59 4.49 -11.75
CA LYS A 197 9.91 4.53 -11.07
C LYS A 197 9.77 4.36 -9.55
N TRP A 198 9.33 3.15 -9.11
CA TRP A 198 9.12 2.78 -7.69
C TRP A 198 8.07 3.63 -6.98
N GLN A 199 7.00 4.04 -7.69
CA GLN A 199 5.94 4.90 -7.14
C GLN A 199 6.48 6.21 -6.54
N GLN A 200 7.58 6.74 -7.12
CA GLN A 200 8.21 7.95 -6.61
C GLN A 200 7.34 9.19 -6.84
N VAL A 201 7.36 10.08 -5.86
CA VAL A 201 6.63 11.36 -5.87
C VAL A 201 7.01 12.26 -7.06
N GLN A 202 8.25 12.14 -7.55
CA GLN A 202 8.79 12.95 -8.65
C GLN A 202 8.14 12.64 -10.01
N THR A 203 7.56 11.45 -10.18
CA THR A 203 6.99 10.99 -11.47
C THR A 203 5.47 11.19 -11.58
N PHE A 204 4.85 11.87 -10.64
CA PHE A 204 3.40 12.13 -10.64
C PHE A 204 2.93 13.06 -11.75
N ASP A 205 3.77 13.98 -12.21
CA ASP A 205 3.46 14.90 -13.33
C ASP A 205 3.21 14.16 -14.65
N VAL A 206 3.89 13.04 -14.89
CA VAL A 206 3.73 12.24 -16.09
C VAL A 206 2.73 11.08 -15.94
N LEU A 207 2.17 10.85 -14.74
CA LEU A 207 1.15 9.83 -14.51
C LEU A 207 -0.17 10.23 -15.17
N LYS A 208 -0.74 9.34 -15.98
CA LYS A 208 -2.05 9.49 -16.63
C LYS A 208 -3.06 8.52 -16.03
N ILE A 209 -4.20 9.06 -15.64
CA ILE A 209 -5.32 8.29 -15.09
C ILE A 209 -6.46 8.28 -16.11
N PRO A 210 -7.19 7.17 -16.29
CA PRO A 210 -8.35 7.12 -17.16
C PRO A 210 -9.37 8.22 -16.85
N ALA A 211 -9.70 9.02 -17.86
CA ALA A 211 -10.54 10.21 -17.69
C ALA A 211 -11.94 9.85 -17.15
N GLY A 212 -12.38 10.59 -16.14
CA GLY A 212 -13.73 10.45 -15.57
C GLY A 212 -13.91 9.31 -14.56
N ASP A 213 -12.93 8.43 -14.39
CA ASP A 213 -12.99 7.39 -13.37
C ASP A 213 -12.79 8.01 -11.96
N LYS A 214 -13.81 7.89 -11.11
CA LYS A 214 -13.81 8.43 -9.75
C LYS A 214 -13.51 7.39 -8.67
N ASN A 215 -13.34 6.12 -9.06
CA ASN A 215 -13.04 5.01 -8.16
C ASN A 215 -11.54 4.65 -8.25
N ILE A 216 -10.69 5.68 -8.26
CA ILE A 216 -9.24 5.58 -8.27
C ILE A 216 -8.68 6.17 -6.97
N LEU A 217 -7.71 5.49 -6.38
CA LEU A 217 -6.87 5.94 -5.28
C LEU A 217 -5.44 6.09 -5.81
N LEU A 218 -4.92 7.32 -5.82
CA LEU A 218 -3.54 7.58 -6.25
C LEU A 218 -2.57 7.12 -5.17
N SER A 219 -1.48 6.45 -5.55
CA SER A 219 -0.50 5.91 -4.60
C SER A 219 0.93 6.37 -4.89
N PHE A 220 1.68 6.62 -3.83
CA PHE A 220 3.13 6.80 -3.87
C PHE A 220 3.80 6.03 -2.74
N HIS A 221 5.11 5.78 -2.88
CA HIS A 221 5.97 5.26 -1.82
C HIS A 221 6.95 6.35 -1.40
N PHE A 222 7.34 6.36 -0.11
CA PHE A 222 8.26 7.37 0.38
C PHE A 222 9.22 6.84 1.43
N TYR A 223 10.50 6.80 1.06
CA TYR A 223 11.58 6.28 1.92
C TYR A 223 12.72 7.30 2.09
N GLU A 224 12.48 8.57 1.75
CA GLU A 224 13.50 9.60 1.91
C GLU A 224 13.52 10.19 3.33
N PRO A 225 14.70 10.52 3.87
CA PRO A 225 16.02 10.38 3.24
C PRO A 225 16.52 8.91 3.24
N PHE A 226 16.97 8.45 2.08
CA PHE A 226 17.29 7.03 1.86
C PHE A 226 18.42 6.52 2.77
N LEU A 227 19.37 7.37 3.16
CA LEU A 227 20.42 7.01 4.12
C LEU A 227 19.85 6.61 5.49
N LEU A 228 18.76 7.26 5.93
CA LEU A 228 18.09 6.93 7.19
C LEU A 228 17.21 5.67 7.03
N SER A 229 16.38 5.65 6.02
CA SER A 229 15.37 4.59 5.84
C SER A 229 15.97 3.24 5.47
N HIS A 230 17.11 3.23 4.76
CA HIS A 230 17.81 2.03 4.29
C HIS A 230 19.23 1.88 4.86
N TRP A 231 19.45 2.42 6.06
CA TRP A 231 20.75 2.31 6.74
C TRP A 231 21.26 0.88 6.77
N ASN A 232 22.46 0.63 6.22
CA ASN A 232 23.07 -0.70 6.10
C ASN A 232 22.19 -1.77 5.41
N ALA A 233 21.23 -1.39 4.59
CA ALA A 233 20.34 -2.35 3.92
C ALA A 233 21.13 -3.18 2.90
N GLY A 234 21.19 -4.50 3.11
CA GLY A 234 22.05 -5.43 2.37
C GLY A 234 21.74 -5.57 0.87
N TRP A 235 20.60 -5.06 0.42
CA TRP A 235 20.13 -5.07 -0.98
C TRP A 235 20.30 -3.73 -1.69
N THR A 236 20.94 -2.74 -1.04
CA THR A 236 21.18 -1.40 -1.57
C THR A 236 22.66 -1.08 -1.64
N GLN A 237 22.99 0.09 -2.23
CA GLN A 237 24.34 0.63 -2.20
C GLN A 237 24.84 0.99 -0.79
N LEU A 238 23.96 1.06 0.21
CA LEU A 238 24.30 1.32 1.61
C LEU A 238 24.76 0.07 2.37
N LYS A 239 24.83 -1.09 1.71
CA LYS A 239 25.33 -2.31 2.32
C LYS A 239 26.74 -2.10 2.89
N GLY A 240 26.90 -2.37 4.18
CA GLY A 240 28.16 -2.20 4.90
C GLY A 240 28.32 -0.82 5.57
N TYR A 241 27.40 0.13 5.34
CA TYR A 241 27.43 1.38 6.08
C TYR A 241 26.88 1.21 7.50
N THR A 242 27.74 1.40 8.48
CA THR A 242 27.40 1.31 9.91
C THR A 242 27.74 2.62 10.66
N GLY A 243 27.99 3.70 9.92
CA GLY A 243 28.31 5.01 10.46
C GLY A 243 27.09 5.79 10.97
N PRO A 244 27.31 7.02 11.45
CA PRO A 244 26.25 7.87 11.98
C PRO A 244 25.22 8.28 10.91
N VAL A 245 24.00 8.48 11.38
CA VAL A 245 22.89 9.07 10.60
C VAL A 245 22.00 9.81 11.56
N HIS A 246 21.49 10.98 11.17
CA HIS A 246 20.70 11.85 12.03
C HIS A 246 19.39 12.30 11.35
N TYR A 247 18.39 12.60 12.18
CA TYR A 247 17.16 13.25 11.78
C TYR A 247 16.51 13.96 13.01
N PRO A 248 15.96 15.18 12.87
CA PRO A 248 15.96 16.03 11.67
C PRO A 248 17.28 16.78 11.47
N ASP A 249 17.31 17.62 10.43
CA ASP A 249 18.38 18.52 10.03
C ASP A 249 19.54 17.82 9.31
N THR A 250 20.80 18.08 9.69
CA THR A 250 21.95 17.54 8.96
C THR A 250 22.07 16.03 9.15
N ILE A 251 21.86 15.27 8.06
CA ILE A 251 21.81 13.79 8.11
C ILE A 251 23.16 13.14 8.38
N LEU A 252 24.27 13.80 7.94
CA LEU A 252 25.64 13.36 8.17
C LEU A 252 26.57 14.59 8.20
N TYR A 253 27.22 14.82 9.34
CA TYR A 253 28.14 15.94 9.51
C TYR A 253 29.49 15.70 8.85
N GLN A 254 30.15 16.76 8.35
CA GLN A 254 31.46 16.66 7.71
C GLN A 254 32.51 16.00 8.64
N ALA A 255 32.56 16.37 9.92
CA ALA A 255 33.51 15.81 10.88
C ALA A 255 33.32 14.31 11.10
N GLU A 256 32.05 13.84 11.06
CA GLU A 256 31.75 12.41 11.16
C GLU A 256 32.18 11.69 9.88
N PHE A 257 31.88 12.24 8.72
CA PHE A 257 32.33 11.71 7.43
C PHE A 257 33.86 11.61 7.36
N ASP A 258 34.59 12.64 7.81
CA ASP A 258 36.04 12.65 7.81
C ASP A 258 36.65 11.52 8.66
N SER A 259 35.93 11.13 9.72
CA SER A 259 36.31 10.04 10.64
C SER A 259 35.87 8.64 10.20
N LEU A 260 35.06 8.52 9.13
CA LEU A 260 34.65 7.21 8.63
C LEU A 260 35.83 6.40 8.07
N PRO A 261 35.79 5.07 8.21
CA PRO A 261 36.65 4.18 7.45
C PRO A 261 36.61 4.47 5.95
N PRO A 262 37.74 4.39 5.23
CA PRO A 262 37.83 4.75 3.81
C PRO A 262 36.80 4.00 2.94
N GLU A 263 36.49 2.74 3.26
CA GLU A 263 35.53 1.91 2.54
C GLU A 263 34.05 2.35 2.69
N MET A 264 33.72 3.08 3.75
CA MET A 264 32.36 3.60 3.97
C MET A 264 32.12 4.94 3.30
N LYS A 265 33.15 5.73 3.07
CA LYS A 265 33.02 7.09 2.52
C LYS A 265 32.29 7.15 1.18
N PRO A 266 32.64 6.30 0.18
CA PRO A 266 31.95 6.32 -1.11
C PRO A 266 30.45 5.98 -1.01
N LEU A 267 30.05 5.26 0.05
CA LEU A 267 28.65 4.87 0.23
C LEU A 267 27.74 6.06 0.59
N VAL A 268 28.31 7.12 1.20
CA VAL A 268 27.52 8.18 1.86
C VAL A 268 27.96 9.60 1.52
N GLU A 269 28.99 9.79 0.69
CA GLU A 269 29.52 11.12 0.33
C GLU A 269 28.43 12.09 -0.19
N ASN A 270 27.43 11.56 -0.88
CA ASN A 270 26.32 12.32 -1.43
C ASN A 270 25.35 12.87 -0.37
N TRP A 271 25.43 12.44 0.88
CA TRP A 271 24.57 12.91 1.99
C TRP A 271 25.24 13.90 2.93
N VAL A 272 26.58 14.07 2.83
CA VAL A 272 27.32 14.97 3.71
C VAL A 272 26.79 16.40 3.66
N GLY A 273 26.46 16.96 4.82
CA GLY A 273 25.94 18.32 4.96
C GLY A 273 24.53 18.55 4.42
N LYS A 274 23.85 17.53 3.89
CA LYS A 274 22.44 17.66 3.47
C LYS A 274 21.51 17.67 4.69
N SER A 275 20.49 18.52 4.61
CA SER A 275 19.50 18.68 5.68
C SER A 275 18.14 18.17 5.25
N PHE A 276 17.48 17.45 6.16
CA PHE A 276 16.16 16.85 5.96
C PHE A 276 15.29 17.12 7.18
N ASN A 277 14.04 17.49 6.97
CA ASN A 277 13.07 17.74 8.02
C ASN A 277 11.65 17.67 7.48
N LYS A 278 10.64 17.86 8.31
CA LYS A 278 9.21 17.85 7.95
C LYS A 278 8.90 18.77 6.76
N ALA A 279 9.46 19.99 6.73
CA ALA A 279 9.21 20.94 5.64
C ALA A 279 9.80 20.44 4.31
N TRP A 280 11.01 19.85 4.34
CA TRP A 280 11.62 19.23 3.17
C TRP A 280 10.77 18.05 2.64
N ILE A 281 10.25 17.20 3.52
CA ILE A 281 9.36 16.10 3.12
C ILE A 281 8.11 16.65 2.41
N LEU A 282 7.46 17.64 2.98
CA LEU A 282 6.27 18.27 2.39
C LEU A 282 6.57 18.88 1.00
N GLU A 283 7.74 19.45 0.82
CA GLU A 283 8.18 19.97 -0.49
C GLU A 283 8.24 18.84 -1.53
N GLN A 284 8.76 17.66 -1.16
CA GLN A 284 8.79 16.52 -2.08
C GLN A 284 7.38 16.04 -2.48
N TRP A 285 6.39 16.19 -1.61
CA TRP A 285 5.02 15.71 -1.86
C TRP A 285 4.14 16.67 -2.68
N GLN A 286 4.68 17.82 -3.12
CA GLN A 286 3.87 18.80 -3.85
C GLN A 286 3.28 18.22 -5.15
N LYS A 287 4.03 17.42 -5.92
CA LYS A 287 3.53 16.83 -7.18
C LYS A 287 2.35 15.88 -6.96
N PRO A 288 2.42 14.86 -6.09
CA PRO A 288 1.25 14.00 -5.81
C PRO A 288 0.07 14.77 -5.21
N ILE A 289 0.30 15.71 -4.29
CA ILE A 289 -0.75 16.54 -3.71
C ILE A 289 -1.45 17.39 -4.79
N GLN A 290 -0.69 18.01 -5.69
CA GLN A 290 -1.24 18.80 -6.78
C GLN A 290 -2.04 17.91 -7.74
N LYS A 291 -1.49 16.77 -8.17
CA LYS A 291 -2.19 15.79 -9.03
C LYS A 291 -3.50 15.32 -8.42
N SER A 292 -3.51 14.99 -7.13
CA SER A 292 -4.71 14.60 -6.39
C SER A 292 -5.79 15.71 -6.44
N LYS A 293 -5.41 16.96 -6.19
CA LYS A 293 -6.31 18.12 -6.27
C LYS A 293 -6.86 18.35 -7.68
N GLU A 294 -6.00 18.29 -8.69
CA GLU A 294 -6.37 18.49 -10.10
C GLU A 294 -7.40 17.45 -10.58
N LEU A 295 -7.23 16.20 -10.19
CA LEU A 295 -8.12 15.10 -10.59
C LEU A 295 -9.34 14.96 -9.67
N GLY A 296 -9.29 15.54 -8.46
CA GLY A 296 -10.30 15.32 -7.41
C GLY A 296 -10.34 13.86 -6.95
N LEU A 297 -9.15 13.23 -6.85
CA LEU A 297 -8.96 11.84 -6.44
C LEU A 297 -8.20 11.79 -5.10
N PRO A 298 -8.51 10.83 -4.22
CA PRO A 298 -7.77 10.65 -2.96
C PRO A 298 -6.32 10.23 -3.21
N LEU A 299 -5.45 10.54 -2.23
CA LEU A 299 -4.02 10.22 -2.24
C LEU A 299 -3.68 9.26 -1.10
N TYR A 300 -2.74 8.37 -1.34
CA TYR A 300 -2.32 7.32 -0.45
C TYR A 300 -0.80 7.11 -0.52
N CYS A 301 -0.15 6.92 0.63
CA CYS A 301 1.23 6.43 0.71
C CYS A 301 1.21 4.93 0.98
N GLY A 302 1.42 4.12 -0.05
CA GLY A 302 1.33 2.65 0.02
C GLY A 302 2.43 2.02 0.84
N GLU A 303 3.60 2.66 0.88
CA GLU A 303 4.74 2.22 1.66
C GLU A 303 5.58 3.40 2.17
N PHE A 304 5.96 3.33 3.43
CA PHE A 304 6.97 4.16 4.08
C PHE A 304 7.53 3.42 5.29
N GLY A 305 8.77 3.70 5.66
CA GLY A 305 9.37 3.02 6.80
C GLY A 305 10.86 3.29 6.96
N ILE A 306 11.38 2.91 8.12
CA ILE A 306 12.82 2.92 8.43
C ILE A 306 13.23 1.54 8.91
N ILE A 307 14.34 1.05 8.34
CA ILE A 307 14.99 -0.19 8.77
C ILE A 307 15.49 -0.06 10.23
N THR A 308 15.54 -1.17 10.95
CA THR A 308 16.21 -1.21 12.27
C THR A 308 17.70 -0.93 12.11
N GLY A 309 18.25 -0.08 13.00
CA GLY A 309 19.69 0.23 13.00
C GLY A 309 20.00 1.70 13.27
N PRO A 310 19.31 2.67 12.65
CA PRO A 310 19.45 4.06 13.03
C PRO A 310 19.11 4.32 14.49
N PRO A 311 19.56 5.46 15.08
CA PRO A 311 19.17 5.87 16.42
C PRO A 311 17.65 5.91 16.56
N GLN A 312 17.14 5.28 17.62
CA GLN A 312 15.68 5.14 17.82
C GLN A 312 14.96 6.49 17.86
N GLU A 313 15.55 7.49 18.51
CA GLU A 313 14.96 8.83 18.61
C GLU A 313 14.80 9.49 17.24
N ASP A 314 15.80 9.40 16.37
CA ASP A 314 15.76 9.98 15.02
C ASP A 314 14.74 9.28 14.14
N MET A 315 14.68 7.95 14.26
CA MET A 315 13.66 7.14 13.60
C MET A 315 12.24 7.55 14.03
N LEU A 316 11.99 7.66 15.34
CA LEU A 316 10.64 8.02 15.86
C LEU A 316 10.25 9.45 15.48
N ARG A 317 11.20 10.42 15.45
CA ARG A 317 10.97 11.79 14.97
C ARG A 317 10.53 11.79 13.50
N TRP A 318 11.23 11.01 12.65
CA TRP A 318 10.85 10.91 11.24
C TRP A 318 9.46 10.31 11.07
N TYR A 319 9.13 9.23 11.79
CA TYR A 319 7.77 8.66 11.75
C TYR A 319 6.72 9.68 12.21
N GLN A 320 6.99 10.44 13.27
CA GLN A 320 6.06 11.48 13.73
C GLN A 320 5.85 12.55 12.66
N ASP A 321 6.91 13.06 12.03
CA ASP A 321 6.79 14.04 10.95
C ASP A 321 5.99 13.48 9.75
N MET A 322 6.18 12.20 9.40
CA MET A 322 5.41 11.54 8.35
C MET A 322 3.92 11.46 8.69
N ILE A 323 3.59 10.99 9.90
CA ILE A 323 2.20 10.86 10.33
C ILE A 323 1.51 12.23 10.39
N ASP A 324 2.16 13.23 10.98
CA ASP A 324 1.64 14.59 11.02
C ASP A 324 1.33 15.11 9.60
N LEU A 325 2.24 14.90 8.64
CA LEU A 325 2.06 15.33 7.25
C LEU A 325 0.93 14.57 6.54
N PHE A 326 0.76 13.28 6.81
CA PHE A 326 -0.37 12.52 6.27
C PHE A 326 -1.69 13.07 6.80
N GLU A 327 -1.80 13.33 8.09
CA GLU A 327 -3.00 13.87 8.72
C GLU A 327 -3.31 15.30 8.23
N GLU A 328 -2.31 16.19 8.21
CA GLU A 328 -2.44 17.58 7.75
C GLU A 328 -2.91 17.68 6.28
N ASN A 329 -2.55 16.71 5.43
CA ASN A 329 -2.88 16.70 4.01
C ASN A 329 -3.99 15.72 3.62
N GLY A 330 -4.59 15.01 4.58
CA GLY A 330 -5.66 14.05 4.33
C GLY A 330 -5.23 12.86 3.47
N ILE A 331 -3.97 12.40 3.62
CA ILE A 331 -3.37 11.29 2.88
C ILE A 331 -3.51 10.02 3.69
N GLY A 332 -4.11 8.97 3.13
CA GLY A 332 -4.09 7.64 3.73
C GLY A 332 -2.69 7.01 3.61
N TYR A 333 -2.37 6.05 4.48
CA TYR A 333 -1.04 5.43 4.47
C TYR A 333 -1.02 3.99 4.97
N ALA A 334 -0.01 3.21 4.54
CA ALA A 334 0.37 1.94 5.17
C ALA A 334 1.88 1.87 5.42
N ASN A 335 2.29 1.65 6.67
CA ASN A 335 3.70 1.47 6.95
C ASN A 335 4.23 0.14 6.39
N TRP A 336 5.46 0.12 5.97
CA TRP A 336 6.21 -1.09 5.63
C TRP A 336 7.03 -1.50 6.86
N ASN A 337 6.70 -2.62 7.58
CA ASN A 337 5.59 -3.53 7.46
C ASN A 337 5.07 -3.97 8.85
N TYR A 338 4.06 -4.88 8.92
CA TYR A 338 3.53 -5.38 10.18
C TYR A 338 4.54 -6.24 10.94
N LYS A 339 5.03 -7.32 10.31
CA LYS A 339 6.02 -8.22 10.92
C LYS A 339 6.99 -8.79 9.91
N SER A 340 8.13 -9.31 10.40
CA SER A 340 9.22 -9.83 9.59
C SER A 340 10.11 -8.77 8.96
N GLY A 341 11.33 -9.16 8.67
CA GLY A 341 12.34 -8.27 8.13
C GLY A 341 12.77 -7.18 9.10
N SER A 342 13.45 -6.20 8.56
CA SER A 342 14.10 -5.15 9.37
C SER A 342 13.18 -3.96 9.65
N PHE A 343 11.98 -3.88 9.01
CA PHE A 343 11.05 -2.76 9.14
C PHE A 343 9.84 -3.05 10.06
N GLY A 344 9.68 -4.30 10.51
CA GLY A 344 8.49 -4.76 11.19
C GLY A 344 8.08 -3.97 12.43
N LEU A 345 6.77 -3.76 12.60
CA LEU A 345 6.18 -3.31 13.87
C LEU A 345 6.34 -4.37 14.97
N ILE A 346 6.38 -5.62 14.54
CA ILE A 346 6.76 -6.78 15.35
C ILE A 346 8.16 -7.18 14.92
N ASP A 347 9.08 -7.23 15.85
CA ASP A 347 10.49 -7.57 15.58
C ASP A 347 10.69 -9.08 15.30
N GLY A 348 11.93 -9.46 14.95
CA GLY A 348 12.29 -10.85 14.67
C GLY A 348 12.19 -11.81 15.87
N LYS A 349 11.93 -11.31 17.09
CA LYS A 349 11.66 -12.09 18.28
C LYS A 349 10.17 -12.20 18.60
N GLY A 350 9.31 -11.52 17.82
CA GLY A 350 7.87 -11.44 18.07
C GLY A 350 7.48 -10.35 19.08
N GLU A 351 8.40 -9.45 19.43
CA GLU A 351 8.14 -8.36 20.36
C GLU A 351 7.58 -7.13 19.64
N LYS A 352 6.58 -6.47 20.24
CA LYS A 352 5.98 -5.24 19.71
C LYS A 352 6.89 -4.04 19.93
N ARG A 353 7.13 -3.27 18.87
CA ARG A 353 7.83 -1.98 18.93
C ARG A 353 6.83 -0.89 19.34
N THR A 354 6.41 -0.90 20.61
CA THR A 354 5.28 -0.13 21.12
C THR A 354 5.34 1.37 20.75
N ALA A 355 6.48 2.03 21.00
CA ALA A 355 6.61 3.47 20.67
C ALA A 355 6.41 3.77 19.16
N LEU A 356 6.82 2.85 18.28
CA LEU A 356 6.59 2.98 16.85
C LEU A 356 5.12 2.71 16.49
N ILE A 357 4.53 1.68 17.09
CA ILE A 357 3.11 1.34 16.90
C ILE A 357 2.23 2.53 17.30
N ASP A 358 2.47 3.13 18.47
CA ASP A 358 1.69 4.27 18.98
C ASP A 358 1.72 5.44 17.98
N ILE A 359 2.89 5.75 17.39
CA ILE A 359 3.01 6.80 16.38
C ILE A 359 2.25 6.43 15.11
N VAL A 360 2.49 5.26 14.51
CA VAL A 360 1.91 4.93 13.20
C VAL A 360 0.43 4.58 13.26
N SER A 361 -0.09 4.22 14.43
CA SER A 361 -1.53 4.00 14.65
C SER A 361 -2.23 5.27 15.14
N GLY A 362 -1.48 6.30 15.57
CA GLY A 362 -2.03 7.56 16.08
C GLY A 362 -2.78 7.39 17.40
N ASN A 363 -2.26 6.55 18.31
CA ASN A 363 -2.80 6.32 19.66
C ASN A 363 -2.08 7.19 20.70
#